data_cf2607ec7a746a8e4a306ebbae5e88bd
#
_entry.id   cf2607ec7a746a8e4a306ebbae5e88bd
#
_cell.length_a   1.000
_cell.length_b   1.000
_cell.length_c   1.000
_cell.angle_alpha   90.00
_cell.angle_beta   90.00
_cell.angle_gamma   90.00
#
_symmetry.space_group_name_H-M   'P 1'
#
loop_
_entity.id
_entity.type
_entity.pdbx_description
1 polymer ?
#
loop_
_entity_poly.entity_id
_entity_poly.type
_entity_poly.pdbx_seq_one_letter_code
_entity_poly.pdbx_strand_id
1 'polypeptide(L)'
;MTSVIRKAVFPAAGLGTRFLPATKAQPKEMLPLVDKPIIQYGVEEAVASGISNIILVTGRGKNAIEDHFDVSVELETFLEARGKQLQLDEVRKISNMINFAYVRQGEPLGLGHAVLVAKDIVGDEPFAVILGDDVIDARPPAIKQMMDVFARVGGPVLAVERVPRESISSYGVIAPDPSVNLGEGIFQVRDLIEKPPPNEAPSDLAIIGRYILTPDIFPALSATKSDRTGEIQLTNGLRELLKTRPIFACEIQGVRHDTGHKLGYLKAMVYFALRRPDLAAPFSAYLKSLGL
;
A
#
# COMPACT_ATOMS: atom_id res chain seq x y z
N MET A 1 -0.38 -3.71 27.59
CA MET A 1 0.19 -2.56 26.86
C MET A 1 -0.11 -2.82 25.38
N THR A 2 -0.90 -1.97 24.73
CA THR A 2 -1.10 -2.07 23.29
C THR A 2 0.23 -1.79 22.59
N SER A 3 0.75 -2.77 21.85
CA SER A 3 2.01 -2.61 21.12
C SER A 3 1.85 -1.55 20.03
N VAL A 4 2.75 -0.56 20.07
CA VAL A 4 2.78 0.53 19.10
C VAL A 4 3.31 0.00 17.76
N ILE A 5 2.61 0.23 16.67
CA ILE A 5 3.06 -0.15 15.33
C ILE A 5 4.08 0.88 14.84
N ARG A 6 5.33 0.46 14.69
CA ARG A 6 6.45 1.33 14.33
C ARG A 6 7.03 1.06 12.94
N LYS A 7 6.74 -0.10 12.37
CA LYS A 7 7.32 -0.57 11.12
C LYS A 7 6.25 -0.72 10.04
N ALA A 8 6.58 -0.35 8.80
CA ALA A 8 5.77 -0.65 7.63
C ALA A 8 6.59 -1.37 6.56
N VAL A 9 6.04 -2.45 6.03
CA VAL A 9 6.60 -3.20 4.90
C VAL A 9 5.95 -2.71 3.61
N PHE A 10 6.77 -2.35 2.63
CA PHE A 10 6.35 -1.94 1.30
C PHE A 10 6.80 -2.98 0.26
N PRO A 11 5.91 -3.87 -0.18
CA PRO A 11 6.20 -4.78 -1.28
C PRO A 11 6.31 -4.03 -2.62
N ALA A 12 7.53 -3.91 -3.15
CA ALA A 12 7.84 -3.16 -4.38
C ALA A 12 8.66 -3.98 -5.40
N ALA A 13 8.70 -5.31 -5.27
CA ALA A 13 9.48 -6.19 -6.15
C ALA A 13 8.77 -6.57 -7.46
N GLY A 14 7.50 -6.26 -7.63
CA GLY A 14 6.69 -6.65 -8.78
C GLY A 14 7.18 -6.06 -10.12
N LEU A 15 7.00 -6.78 -11.23
CA LEU A 15 7.53 -6.42 -12.55
C LEU A 15 6.78 -5.26 -13.25
N GLY A 16 5.59 -4.89 -12.78
CA GLY A 16 4.84 -3.75 -13.35
C GLY A 16 4.36 -3.93 -14.79
N THR A 17 4.11 -5.15 -15.24
CA THR A 17 3.82 -5.48 -16.65
C THR A 17 2.61 -4.76 -17.25
N ARG A 18 1.64 -4.34 -16.42
CA ARG A 18 0.45 -3.61 -16.86
C ARG A 18 0.75 -2.24 -17.47
N PHE A 19 1.92 -1.66 -17.15
CA PHE A 19 2.38 -0.35 -17.62
C PHE A 19 3.49 -0.42 -18.66
N LEU A 20 3.76 -1.58 -19.24
CA LEU A 20 4.67 -1.66 -20.37
C LEU A 20 4.16 -0.79 -21.54
N PRO A 21 5.05 -0.08 -22.27
CA PRO A 21 6.53 -0.14 -22.17
C PRO A 21 7.16 0.75 -21.11
N ALA A 22 6.44 1.67 -20.44
CA ALA A 22 6.99 2.62 -19.46
C ALA A 22 7.80 1.93 -18.34
N THR A 23 7.28 0.81 -17.84
CA THR A 23 7.91 0.05 -16.74
C THR A 23 9.01 -0.92 -17.19
N LYS A 24 9.46 -0.86 -18.45
CA LYS A 24 10.61 -1.63 -18.92
C LYS A 24 11.91 -1.22 -18.21
N ALA A 25 12.07 0.07 -17.94
CA ALA A 25 13.27 0.65 -17.34
C ALA A 25 13.02 1.35 -16.00
N GLN A 26 11.76 1.54 -15.62
CA GLN A 26 11.39 2.26 -14.40
C GLN A 26 10.37 1.44 -13.57
N PRO A 27 10.54 1.36 -12.24
CA PRO A 27 9.54 0.76 -11.37
C PRO A 27 8.16 1.44 -11.53
N LYS A 28 7.07 0.65 -11.51
CA LYS A 28 5.71 1.21 -11.56
C LYS A 28 5.45 2.15 -10.36
N GLU A 29 6.07 1.88 -9.24
CA GLU A 29 5.98 2.64 -8.00
C GLU A 29 6.59 4.05 -8.14
N MET A 30 7.46 4.26 -9.14
CA MET A 30 8.10 5.53 -9.47
C MET A 30 7.36 6.31 -10.57
N LEU A 31 6.26 5.79 -11.11
CA LEU A 31 5.41 6.59 -12.00
C LEU A 31 4.83 7.78 -11.21
N PRO A 32 4.90 9.02 -11.74
CA PRO A 32 4.49 10.20 -10.98
C PRO A 32 2.98 10.44 -11.06
N LEU A 33 2.36 10.81 -9.95
CA LEU A 33 1.09 11.52 -9.95
C LEU A 33 1.40 13.01 -9.89
N VAL A 34 1.25 13.70 -11.00
CA VAL A 34 1.74 15.06 -11.30
C VAL A 34 3.28 15.09 -11.29
N ASP A 35 3.91 15.29 -10.15
CA ASP A 35 5.36 15.41 -9.98
C ASP A 35 5.90 14.54 -8.82
N LYS A 36 5.02 13.84 -8.11
CA LYS A 36 5.37 13.00 -6.95
C LYS A 36 5.22 11.51 -7.30
N PRO A 37 6.25 10.66 -7.11
CA PRO A 37 6.14 9.22 -7.32
C PRO A 37 5.02 8.59 -6.49
N ILE A 38 4.33 7.62 -7.05
CA ILE A 38 3.19 6.94 -6.40
C ILE A 38 3.58 6.40 -5.01
N ILE A 39 4.73 5.78 -4.88
CA ILE A 39 5.18 5.17 -3.61
C ILE A 39 5.33 6.21 -2.50
N GLN A 40 5.68 7.45 -2.82
CA GLN A 40 5.87 8.50 -1.83
C GLN A 40 4.57 8.83 -1.08
N TYR A 41 3.41 8.73 -1.73
CA TYR A 41 2.12 8.91 -1.05
C TYR A 41 1.92 7.90 0.08
N GLY A 42 2.26 6.62 -0.15
CA GLY A 42 2.21 5.60 0.89
C GLY A 42 3.21 5.83 2.02
N VAL A 43 4.41 6.32 1.70
CA VAL A 43 5.43 6.69 2.71
C VAL A 43 4.97 7.87 3.55
N GLU A 44 4.42 8.92 2.93
CA GLU A 44 3.84 10.06 3.64
C GLU A 44 2.66 9.65 4.54
N GLU A 45 1.82 8.72 4.08
CA GLU A 45 0.74 8.14 4.88
C GLU A 45 1.28 7.42 6.13
N ALA A 46 2.35 6.61 5.96
CA ALA A 46 3.01 5.90 7.06
C ALA A 46 3.57 6.88 8.10
N VAL A 47 4.30 7.91 7.65
CA VAL A 47 4.84 8.98 8.51
C VAL A 47 3.73 9.70 9.26
N ALA A 48 2.67 10.12 8.57
CA ALA A 48 1.52 10.81 9.16
C ALA A 48 0.74 9.92 10.15
N SER A 49 0.89 8.60 10.07
CA SER A 49 0.32 7.62 11.01
C SER A 49 1.20 7.34 12.22
N GLY A 50 2.44 7.89 12.27
CA GLY A 50 3.37 7.70 13.39
C GLY A 50 4.31 6.48 13.22
N ILE A 51 4.42 5.91 12.03
CA ILE A 51 5.42 4.89 11.70
C ILE A 51 6.80 5.56 11.64
N SER A 52 7.82 4.90 12.15
CA SER A 52 9.18 5.41 12.25
C SER A 52 10.20 4.68 11.37
N ASN A 53 9.85 3.52 10.84
CA ASN A 53 10.75 2.70 10.03
C ASN A 53 10.00 2.06 8.86
N ILE A 54 10.55 2.16 7.66
CA ILE A 54 10.03 1.53 6.46
C ILE A 54 10.97 0.41 6.01
N ILE A 55 10.41 -0.73 5.68
CA ILE A 55 11.09 -1.88 5.11
C ILE A 55 10.63 -2.00 3.66
N LEU A 56 11.47 -1.58 2.72
CA LEU A 56 11.22 -1.71 1.30
C LEU A 56 11.65 -3.10 0.81
N VAL A 57 10.70 -3.89 0.36
CA VAL A 57 10.97 -5.18 -0.28
C VAL A 57 11.13 -4.94 -1.76
N THR A 58 12.39 -4.84 -2.21
CA THR A 58 12.75 -4.52 -3.59
C THR A 58 13.11 -5.76 -4.41
N GLY A 59 13.26 -5.59 -5.71
CA GLY A 59 13.66 -6.61 -6.65
C GLY A 59 14.71 -6.11 -7.64
N ARG A 60 15.02 -6.91 -8.65
CA ARG A 60 15.94 -6.49 -9.71
C ARG A 60 15.36 -5.28 -10.47
N GLY A 61 16.19 -4.25 -10.69
CA GLY A 61 15.84 -3.05 -11.44
C GLY A 61 14.97 -2.06 -10.67
N LYS A 62 15.01 -2.08 -9.33
CA LYS A 62 14.22 -1.20 -8.46
C LYS A 62 15.04 -0.07 -7.81
N ASN A 63 16.31 0.14 -8.21
CA ASN A 63 17.21 1.15 -7.63
C ASN A 63 16.61 2.55 -7.60
N ALA A 64 15.82 2.93 -8.61
CA ALA A 64 15.17 4.26 -8.62
C ALA A 64 14.25 4.52 -7.42
N ILE A 65 13.76 3.47 -6.73
CA ILE A 65 12.99 3.64 -5.48
C ILE A 65 13.95 3.97 -4.32
N GLU A 66 15.09 3.27 -4.27
CA GLU A 66 16.13 3.48 -3.27
C GLU A 66 16.72 4.89 -3.44
N ASP A 67 17.15 5.22 -4.67
CA ASP A 67 17.72 6.53 -5.03
C ASP A 67 16.77 7.71 -4.71
N HIS A 68 15.45 7.50 -4.79
CA HIS A 68 14.46 8.55 -4.51
C HIS A 68 14.43 8.96 -3.03
N PHE A 69 14.66 8.02 -2.12
CA PHE A 69 14.62 8.29 -0.69
C PHE A 69 16.01 8.49 -0.07
N ASP A 70 17.07 8.22 -0.83
CA ASP A 70 18.45 8.43 -0.39
C ASP A 70 18.89 9.88 -0.67
N VAL A 71 19.96 10.32 0.00
CA VAL A 71 20.56 11.65 -0.18
C VAL A 71 21.25 11.72 -1.54
N SER A 72 20.86 12.66 -2.39
CA SER A 72 21.54 12.96 -3.65
C SER A 72 22.48 14.15 -3.48
N VAL A 73 23.72 13.87 -3.09
CA VAL A 73 24.73 14.91 -2.79
C VAL A 73 24.98 15.81 -3.99
N GLU A 74 25.06 15.26 -5.20
CA GLU A 74 25.31 16.02 -6.43
C GLU A 74 24.15 16.98 -6.74
N LEU A 75 22.89 16.51 -6.61
CA LEU A 75 21.70 17.34 -6.84
C LEU A 75 21.60 18.44 -5.78
N GLU A 76 21.80 18.12 -4.51
CA GLU A 76 21.74 19.11 -3.42
C GLU A 76 22.80 20.19 -3.61
N THR A 77 24.04 19.81 -3.90
CA THR A 77 25.15 20.74 -4.17
C THR A 77 24.84 21.65 -5.38
N PHE A 78 24.26 21.07 -6.43
CA PHE A 78 23.86 21.84 -7.63
C PHE A 78 22.75 22.85 -7.29
N LEU A 79 21.72 22.46 -6.54
CA LEU A 79 20.61 23.35 -6.17
C LEU A 79 21.10 24.48 -5.26
N GLU A 80 21.95 24.16 -4.28
CA GLU A 80 22.54 25.14 -3.36
C GLU A 80 23.40 26.18 -4.11
N ALA A 81 24.29 25.72 -5.01
CA ALA A 81 25.13 26.60 -5.82
C ALA A 81 24.32 27.52 -6.76
N ARG A 82 23.07 27.15 -7.11
CA ARG A 82 22.17 27.94 -7.94
C ARG A 82 21.16 28.77 -7.14
N GLY A 83 21.22 28.76 -5.81
CA GLY A 83 20.27 29.46 -4.93
C GLY A 83 18.83 28.97 -5.03
N LYS A 84 18.63 27.71 -5.47
CA LYS A 84 17.29 27.08 -5.63
C LYS A 84 16.81 26.48 -4.30
N GLN A 85 16.63 27.34 -3.29
CA GLN A 85 16.37 26.91 -1.92
C GLN A 85 15.08 26.09 -1.78
N LEU A 86 13.99 26.46 -2.46
CA LEU A 86 12.71 25.72 -2.36
C LEU A 86 12.85 24.27 -2.83
N GLN A 87 13.53 24.05 -3.97
CA GLN A 87 13.78 22.71 -4.50
C GLN A 87 14.74 21.91 -3.61
N LEU A 88 15.75 22.58 -3.05
CA LEU A 88 16.70 21.96 -2.10
C LEU A 88 15.99 21.47 -0.83
N ASP A 89 15.12 22.30 -0.27
CA ASP A 89 14.33 21.94 0.93
C ASP A 89 13.38 20.79 0.64
N GLU A 90 12.78 20.75 -0.56
CA GLU A 90 11.91 19.64 -0.99
C GLU A 90 12.68 18.32 -1.10
N VAL A 91 13.83 18.31 -1.75
CA VAL A 91 14.69 17.11 -1.90
C VAL A 91 15.16 16.63 -0.52
N ARG A 92 15.68 17.52 0.33
CA ARG A 92 16.11 17.18 1.69
C ARG A 92 14.97 16.66 2.57
N LYS A 93 13.76 17.18 2.39
CA LYS A 93 12.57 16.67 3.11
C LYS A 93 12.27 15.22 2.75
N ILE A 94 12.45 14.82 1.49
CA ILE A 94 12.23 13.44 1.05
C ILE A 94 13.26 12.52 1.71
N SER A 95 14.55 12.83 1.60
CA SER A 95 15.64 12.02 2.14
C SER A 95 15.64 11.91 3.68
N ASN A 96 15.10 12.92 4.37
CA ASN A 96 15.02 12.93 5.83
C ASN A 96 13.63 12.55 6.37
N MET A 97 12.73 12.02 5.52
CA MET A 97 11.33 11.81 5.89
C MET A 97 11.17 10.72 6.96
N ILE A 98 11.92 9.62 6.84
CA ILE A 98 11.80 8.43 7.70
C ILE A 98 13.04 7.53 7.52
N ASN A 99 13.26 6.59 8.44
CA ASN A 99 14.31 5.58 8.29
C ASN A 99 13.87 4.46 7.33
N PHE A 100 14.76 4.10 6.41
CA PHE A 100 14.55 3.01 5.47
C PHE A 100 15.49 1.83 5.74
N ALA A 101 14.95 0.61 5.57
CA ALA A 101 15.71 -0.62 5.44
C ALA A 101 15.27 -1.29 4.12
N TYR A 102 16.24 -1.79 3.38
CA TYR A 102 16.00 -2.45 2.09
C TYR A 102 16.23 -3.95 2.23
N VAL A 103 15.28 -4.75 1.76
CA VAL A 103 15.42 -6.19 1.67
C VAL A 103 15.05 -6.66 0.27
N ARG A 104 15.79 -7.63 -0.25
CA ARG A 104 15.59 -8.06 -1.62
C ARG A 104 14.75 -9.32 -1.72
N GLN A 105 13.66 -9.25 -2.46
CA GLN A 105 12.94 -10.43 -2.92
C GLN A 105 13.68 -10.99 -4.14
N GLY A 106 14.42 -12.10 -3.99
CA GLY A 106 15.23 -12.67 -5.04
C GLY A 106 14.42 -13.19 -6.23
N GLU A 107 13.25 -13.77 -5.95
CA GLU A 107 12.30 -14.28 -6.94
C GLU A 107 10.91 -13.70 -6.71
N PRO A 108 10.16 -13.32 -7.76
CA PRO A 108 8.84 -12.68 -7.64
C PRO A 108 7.74 -13.72 -7.33
N LEU A 109 7.82 -14.37 -6.17
CA LEU A 109 6.92 -15.43 -5.74
C LEU A 109 5.63 -14.92 -5.07
N GLY A 110 5.19 -13.71 -5.38
CA GLY A 110 3.92 -13.15 -4.94
C GLY A 110 4.00 -12.29 -3.68
N LEU A 111 2.86 -11.70 -3.30
CA LEU A 111 2.75 -10.72 -2.20
C LEU A 111 3.04 -11.35 -0.84
N GLY A 112 2.55 -12.55 -0.57
CA GLY A 112 2.81 -13.26 0.69
C GLY A 112 4.29 -13.54 0.87
N HIS A 113 5.01 -13.93 -0.20
CA HIS A 113 6.45 -14.13 -0.17
C HIS A 113 7.19 -12.80 0.08
N ALA A 114 6.77 -11.70 -0.53
CA ALA A 114 7.37 -10.39 -0.27
C ALA A 114 7.26 -10.00 1.22
N VAL A 115 6.11 -10.25 1.86
CA VAL A 115 5.95 -10.04 3.30
C VAL A 115 6.85 -10.98 4.10
N LEU A 116 6.94 -12.25 3.72
CA LEU A 116 7.76 -13.26 4.40
C LEU A 116 9.25 -12.90 4.39
N VAL A 117 9.77 -12.35 3.30
CA VAL A 117 11.19 -11.92 3.19
C VAL A 117 11.56 -10.82 4.18
N ALA A 118 10.58 -10.03 4.64
CA ALA A 118 10.81 -8.96 5.61
C ALA A 118 10.87 -9.46 7.08
N LYS A 119 10.62 -10.76 7.33
CA LYS A 119 10.47 -11.36 8.67
C LYS A 119 11.57 -10.95 9.66
N ASP A 120 12.83 -11.13 9.27
CA ASP A 120 13.96 -10.93 10.20
C ASP A 120 14.17 -9.44 10.55
N ILE A 121 13.75 -8.51 9.67
CA ILE A 121 13.82 -7.06 9.92
C ILE A 121 12.59 -6.60 10.72
N VAL A 122 11.44 -7.19 10.48
CA VAL A 122 10.22 -6.93 11.26
C VAL A 122 10.40 -7.41 12.70
N GLY A 123 10.93 -8.62 12.90
CA GLY A 123 11.05 -9.24 14.21
C GLY A 123 9.69 -9.61 14.83
N ASP A 124 9.59 -9.53 16.15
CA ASP A 124 8.42 -9.95 16.92
C ASP A 124 7.45 -8.79 17.24
N GLU A 125 7.37 -7.77 16.37
CA GLU A 125 6.49 -6.62 16.54
C GLU A 125 5.34 -6.63 15.52
N PRO A 126 4.14 -6.12 15.88
CA PRO A 126 3.10 -5.86 14.88
C PRO A 126 3.59 -4.77 13.90
N PHE A 127 3.20 -4.91 12.64
CA PHE A 127 3.66 -4.06 11.57
C PHE A 127 2.56 -3.77 10.55
N ALA A 128 2.71 -2.68 9.82
CA ALA A 128 1.85 -2.38 8.67
C ALA A 128 2.41 -3.01 7.39
N VAL A 129 1.54 -3.33 6.43
CA VAL A 129 1.89 -3.58 5.04
C VAL A 129 1.16 -2.57 4.18
N ILE A 130 1.89 -1.89 3.29
CA ILE A 130 1.37 -0.83 2.44
C ILE A 130 1.75 -1.16 0.99
N LEU A 131 0.74 -1.39 0.14
CA LEU A 131 0.99 -1.58 -1.29
C LEU A 131 1.21 -0.22 -1.95
N GLY A 132 2.36 -0.07 -2.62
CA GLY A 132 2.81 1.22 -3.14
C GLY A 132 2.01 1.74 -4.34
N ASP A 133 1.21 0.89 -5.00
CA ASP A 133 0.36 1.26 -6.13
C ASP A 133 -1.12 1.51 -5.73
N ASP A 134 -1.41 1.55 -4.45
CA ASP A 134 -2.73 1.84 -3.90
C ASP A 134 -2.65 3.14 -3.07
N VAL A 135 -3.17 4.25 -3.61
CA VAL A 135 -3.09 5.57 -2.99
C VAL A 135 -4.43 5.91 -2.33
N ILE A 136 -4.40 6.27 -1.05
CA ILE A 136 -5.61 6.59 -0.28
C ILE A 136 -5.50 8.03 0.25
N ASP A 137 -6.37 8.91 -0.24
CA ASP A 137 -6.53 10.27 0.31
C ASP A 137 -7.57 10.23 1.43
N ALA A 138 -7.08 10.21 2.68
CA ALA A 138 -7.90 10.08 3.88
C ALA A 138 -7.41 10.97 5.02
N ARG A 139 -8.37 11.47 5.81
CA ARG A 139 -8.11 12.21 7.06
C ARG A 139 -9.04 11.72 8.15
N PRO A 140 -8.53 11.00 9.17
CA PRO A 140 -7.12 10.62 9.39
C PRO A 140 -6.61 9.63 8.33
N PRO A 141 -5.28 9.46 8.18
CA PRO A 141 -4.68 8.51 7.23
C PRO A 141 -5.22 7.09 7.39
N ALA A 142 -5.30 6.30 6.31
CA ALA A 142 -5.91 4.96 6.36
C ALA A 142 -5.19 4.03 7.36
N ILE A 143 -3.88 4.02 7.40
CA ILE A 143 -3.11 3.25 8.40
C ILE A 143 -3.43 3.72 9.83
N LYS A 144 -3.64 5.02 10.07
CA LYS A 144 -4.03 5.52 11.40
C LYS A 144 -5.41 5.02 11.83
N GLN A 145 -6.38 5.00 10.91
CA GLN A 145 -7.71 4.43 11.16
C GLN A 145 -7.60 2.95 11.59
N MET A 146 -6.77 2.18 10.87
CA MET A 146 -6.54 0.76 11.17
C MET A 146 -5.78 0.55 12.49
N MET A 147 -4.83 1.43 12.84
CA MET A 147 -4.14 1.39 14.14
C MET A 147 -5.11 1.59 15.31
N ASP A 148 -6.09 2.47 15.15
CA ASP A 148 -7.11 2.71 16.16
C ASP A 148 -8.02 1.49 16.34
N VAL A 149 -8.35 0.79 15.24
CA VAL A 149 -9.06 -0.50 15.31
C VAL A 149 -8.17 -1.57 15.97
N PHE A 150 -6.90 -1.69 15.54
CA PHE A 150 -5.95 -2.65 16.13
C PHE A 150 -5.80 -2.48 17.64
N ALA A 151 -5.74 -1.24 18.12
CA ALA A 151 -5.67 -0.95 19.56
C ALA A 151 -6.90 -1.45 20.35
N ARG A 152 -8.07 -1.53 19.70
CA ARG A 152 -9.32 -2.01 20.29
C ARG A 152 -9.45 -3.53 20.26
N VAL A 153 -9.05 -4.15 19.13
CA VAL A 153 -9.32 -5.59 18.89
C VAL A 153 -8.13 -6.50 19.20
N GLY A 154 -6.90 -5.97 19.22
CA GLY A 154 -5.69 -6.72 19.57
C GLY A 154 -5.25 -7.79 18.57
N GLY A 155 -5.78 -7.79 17.35
CA GLY A 155 -5.50 -8.76 16.28
C GLY A 155 -5.24 -8.12 14.93
N PRO A 156 -4.79 -8.88 13.90
CA PRO A 156 -4.58 -8.37 12.56
C PRO A 156 -5.80 -7.63 12.01
N VAL A 157 -5.56 -6.51 11.30
CA VAL A 157 -6.61 -5.67 10.70
C VAL A 157 -6.34 -5.53 9.21
N LEU A 158 -7.35 -5.79 8.39
CA LEU A 158 -7.32 -5.63 6.94
C LEU A 158 -8.11 -4.39 6.57
N ALA A 159 -7.57 -3.54 5.69
CA ALA A 159 -8.35 -2.47 5.09
C ALA A 159 -9.31 -3.07 4.05
N VAL A 160 -10.56 -2.67 4.10
CA VAL A 160 -11.56 -3.07 3.12
C VAL A 160 -12.31 -1.86 2.56
N GLU A 161 -12.84 -2.04 1.35
CA GLU A 161 -13.69 -1.09 0.65
C GLU A 161 -14.84 -1.86 -0.01
N ARG A 162 -16.03 -1.25 -0.09
CA ARG A 162 -17.12 -1.82 -0.87
C ARG A 162 -16.91 -1.56 -2.33
N VAL A 163 -16.85 -2.63 -3.12
CA VAL A 163 -16.65 -2.54 -4.56
C VAL A 163 -17.83 -3.11 -5.34
N PRO A 164 -18.11 -2.59 -6.55
CA PRO A 164 -19.11 -3.19 -7.43
C PRO A 164 -18.82 -4.67 -7.70
N ARG A 165 -19.88 -5.46 -7.78
CA ARG A 165 -19.77 -6.93 -7.89
C ARG A 165 -18.98 -7.39 -9.12
N GLU A 166 -19.06 -6.65 -10.20
CA GLU A 166 -18.29 -6.90 -11.44
C GLU A 166 -16.77 -6.74 -11.26
N SER A 167 -16.34 -5.94 -10.29
CA SER A 167 -14.92 -5.69 -9.99
C SER A 167 -14.32 -6.66 -8.97
N ILE A 168 -15.18 -7.44 -8.28
CA ILE A 168 -14.80 -8.22 -7.09
C ILE A 168 -13.71 -9.28 -7.39
N SER A 169 -13.68 -9.83 -8.59
CA SER A 169 -12.70 -10.83 -9.03
C SER A 169 -11.26 -10.31 -9.15
N SER A 170 -11.05 -9.01 -8.94
CA SER A 170 -9.71 -8.41 -8.90
C SER A 170 -9.08 -8.41 -7.51
N TYR A 171 -9.85 -8.74 -6.46
CA TYR A 171 -9.48 -8.55 -5.06
C TYR A 171 -9.60 -9.83 -4.23
N GLY A 172 -8.85 -9.89 -3.12
CA GLY A 172 -9.23 -10.74 -2.02
C GLY A 172 -10.51 -10.20 -1.38
N VAL A 173 -11.41 -11.08 -0.95
CA VAL A 173 -12.71 -10.70 -0.40
C VAL A 173 -12.91 -11.35 0.96
N ILE A 174 -13.40 -10.58 1.93
CA ILE A 174 -13.72 -11.12 3.26
C ILE A 174 -15.16 -11.61 3.31
N ALA A 175 -15.39 -12.66 4.12
CA ALA A 175 -16.70 -13.02 4.64
C ALA A 175 -16.78 -12.50 6.08
N PRO A 176 -17.57 -11.44 6.38
CA PRO A 176 -17.73 -10.95 7.73
C PRO A 176 -18.51 -11.96 8.58
N ASP A 177 -18.23 -12.01 9.89
CA ASP A 177 -19.03 -12.78 10.84
C ASP A 177 -20.25 -11.95 11.27
N PRO A 178 -21.47 -12.37 10.92
CA PRO A 178 -22.68 -11.61 11.25
C PRO A 178 -23.06 -11.66 12.73
N SER A 179 -22.47 -12.58 13.50
CA SER A 179 -22.73 -12.73 14.94
C SER A 179 -21.94 -11.75 15.81
N VAL A 180 -20.93 -11.08 15.25
CA VAL A 180 -20.04 -10.16 15.96
C VAL A 180 -20.28 -8.72 15.55
N ASN A 181 -20.69 -7.89 16.50
CA ASN A 181 -20.86 -6.46 16.29
C ASN A 181 -19.73 -5.68 16.98
N LEU A 182 -18.86 -5.07 16.19
CA LEU A 182 -17.73 -4.27 16.65
C LEU A 182 -17.95 -2.76 16.42
N GLY A 183 -19.12 -2.37 15.94
CA GLY A 183 -19.47 -1.02 15.52
C GLY A 183 -19.36 -0.84 14.00
N GLU A 184 -19.78 0.32 13.52
CA GLU A 184 -19.86 0.63 12.10
C GLU A 184 -18.49 0.55 11.42
N GLY A 185 -18.43 -0.11 10.26
CA GLY A 185 -17.22 -0.25 9.44
C GLY A 185 -16.16 -1.18 10.01
N ILE A 186 -16.42 -1.91 11.11
CA ILE A 186 -15.46 -2.86 11.69
C ILE A 186 -16.07 -4.24 11.70
N PHE A 187 -15.35 -5.21 11.14
CA PHE A 187 -15.83 -6.58 10.97
C PHE A 187 -14.84 -7.56 11.58
N GLN A 188 -15.35 -8.62 12.22
CA GLN A 188 -14.56 -9.82 12.42
C GLN A 188 -14.66 -10.67 11.15
N VAL A 189 -13.53 -11.19 10.71
CA VAL A 189 -13.45 -11.99 9.49
C VAL A 189 -13.73 -13.44 9.81
N ARG A 190 -14.67 -14.07 9.10
CA ARG A 190 -14.98 -15.50 9.20
C ARG A 190 -14.24 -16.33 8.16
N ASP A 191 -14.04 -15.80 6.95
CA ASP A 191 -13.27 -16.42 5.87
C ASP A 191 -12.74 -15.36 4.91
N LEU A 192 -11.75 -15.74 4.08
CA LEU A 192 -11.12 -14.92 3.04
C LEU A 192 -10.99 -15.75 1.76
N ILE A 193 -11.35 -15.14 0.63
CA ILE A 193 -11.25 -15.79 -0.68
C ILE A 193 -10.48 -14.88 -1.64
N GLU A 194 -9.39 -15.38 -2.22
CA GLU A 194 -8.61 -14.66 -3.21
C GLU A 194 -9.31 -14.70 -4.57
N LYS A 195 -9.62 -13.52 -5.11
CA LYS A 195 -10.20 -13.32 -6.46
C LYS A 195 -11.36 -14.25 -6.80
N PRO A 196 -12.42 -14.28 -5.96
CA PRO A 196 -13.56 -15.15 -6.24
C PRO A 196 -14.27 -14.73 -7.52
N PRO A 197 -14.90 -15.68 -8.24
CA PRO A 197 -15.88 -15.32 -9.25
C PRO A 197 -17.00 -14.45 -8.64
N PRO A 198 -17.58 -13.48 -9.38
CA PRO A 198 -18.58 -12.57 -8.83
C PRO A 198 -19.78 -13.25 -8.15
N ASN A 199 -20.21 -14.41 -8.67
CA ASN A 199 -21.31 -15.21 -8.12
C ASN A 199 -20.94 -16.00 -6.84
N GLU A 200 -19.64 -16.19 -6.57
CA GLU A 200 -19.12 -16.93 -5.41
C GLU A 200 -18.56 -15.99 -4.33
N ALA A 201 -18.49 -14.69 -4.59
CA ALA A 201 -17.98 -13.72 -3.63
C ALA A 201 -18.88 -13.68 -2.37
N PRO A 202 -18.31 -13.85 -1.16
CA PRO A 202 -19.09 -13.93 0.08
C PRO A 202 -19.66 -12.60 0.53
N SER A 203 -19.12 -11.49 0.02
CA SER A 203 -19.56 -10.11 0.30
C SER A 203 -19.11 -9.17 -0.83
N ASP A 204 -19.38 -7.88 -0.69
CA ASP A 204 -18.85 -6.79 -1.49
C ASP A 204 -17.60 -6.12 -0.87
N LEU A 205 -17.10 -6.63 0.26
CA LEU A 205 -15.98 -6.09 1.01
C LEU A 205 -14.65 -6.63 0.46
N ALA A 206 -14.04 -5.84 -0.42
CA ALA A 206 -12.74 -6.12 -1.05
C ALA A 206 -11.59 -5.69 -0.13
N ILE A 207 -10.58 -6.54 -0.01
CA ILE A 207 -9.35 -6.21 0.70
C ILE A 207 -8.55 -5.27 -0.20
N ILE A 208 -8.16 -4.12 0.35
CA ILE A 208 -7.35 -3.12 -0.32
C ILE A 208 -5.93 -3.06 0.26
N GLY A 209 -5.05 -2.33 -0.37
CA GLY A 209 -3.59 -2.37 -0.19
C GLY A 209 -3.03 -1.96 1.17
N ARG A 210 -3.77 -2.09 2.27
CA ARG A 210 -3.35 -1.77 3.64
C ARG A 210 -3.66 -2.92 4.59
N TYR A 211 -2.66 -3.30 5.40
CA TYR A 211 -2.79 -4.37 6.39
C TYR A 211 -2.05 -3.97 7.67
N ILE A 212 -2.58 -4.33 8.83
CA ILE A 212 -1.84 -4.41 10.07
C ILE A 212 -1.76 -5.89 10.44
N LEU A 213 -0.55 -6.39 10.52
CA LEU A 213 -0.26 -7.80 10.75
C LEU A 213 0.52 -7.98 12.05
N THR A 214 0.46 -9.18 12.57
CA THR A 214 1.21 -9.63 13.73
C THR A 214 2.21 -10.70 13.33
N PRO A 215 3.31 -10.95 14.09
CA PRO A 215 4.39 -11.84 13.68
C PRO A 215 3.98 -13.29 13.37
N ASP A 216 2.86 -13.73 13.91
CA ASP A 216 2.29 -15.06 13.63
C ASP A 216 1.80 -15.26 12.18
N ILE A 217 1.77 -14.18 11.38
CA ILE A 217 1.60 -14.29 9.92
C ILE A 217 2.78 -15.03 9.25
N PHE A 218 4.00 -14.92 9.77
CA PHE A 218 5.18 -15.51 9.15
C PHE A 218 5.15 -17.04 9.12
N PRO A 219 4.87 -17.76 10.22
CA PRO A 219 4.68 -19.21 10.16
C PRO A 219 3.48 -19.61 9.27
N ALA A 220 2.39 -18.84 9.27
CA ALA A 220 1.25 -19.08 8.38
C ALA A 220 1.63 -18.98 6.91
N LEU A 221 2.40 -17.93 6.52
CA LEU A 221 2.92 -17.77 5.16
C LEU A 221 3.91 -18.87 4.78
N SER A 222 4.77 -19.29 5.70
CA SER A 222 5.71 -20.39 5.47
C SER A 222 5.01 -21.72 5.22
N ALA A 223 3.84 -21.93 5.81
CA ALA A 223 3.01 -23.13 5.62
C ALA A 223 2.11 -23.03 4.37
N THR A 224 1.94 -21.84 3.81
CA THR A 224 1.05 -21.61 2.65
C THR A 224 1.67 -22.15 1.37
N LYS A 225 0.92 -22.99 0.66
CA LYS A 225 1.32 -23.46 -0.66
C LYS A 225 1.15 -22.36 -1.70
N SER A 226 2.05 -22.36 -2.70
CA SER A 226 1.89 -21.52 -3.88
C SER A 226 0.60 -21.87 -4.63
N ASP A 227 0.00 -20.87 -5.24
CA ASP A 227 -1.17 -21.04 -6.10
C ASP A 227 -0.80 -21.62 -7.49
N ARG A 228 -1.76 -21.65 -8.42
CA ARG A 228 -1.56 -22.19 -9.78
C ARG A 228 -0.57 -21.36 -10.61
N THR A 229 -0.29 -20.13 -10.22
CA THR A 229 0.68 -19.24 -10.87
C THR A 229 2.08 -19.36 -10.27
N GLY A 230 2.24 -20.15 -9.20
CA GLY A 230 3.48 -20.29 -8.44
C GLY A 230 3.66 -19.22 -7.36
N GLU A 231 2.66 -18.37 -7.12
CA GLU A 231 2.72 -17.29 -6.15
C GLU A 231 2.18 -17.70 -4.78
N ILE A 232 2.82 -17.21 -3.71
CA ILE A 232 2.31 -17.26 -2.34
C ILE A 232 1.46 -16.01 -2.13
N GLN A 233 0.14 -16.18 -2.18
CA GLN A 233 -0.81 -15.10 -1.97
C GLN A 233 -0.93 -14.74 -0.48
N LEU A 234 -0.90 -13.45 -0.15
CA LEU A 234 -1.06 -12.99 1.23
C LEU A 234 -2.43 -13.39 1.80
N THR A 235 -3.48 -13.32 0.98
CA THR A 235 -4.85 -13.75 1.37
C THR A 235 -4.89 -15.22 1.81
N ASN A 236 -4.13 -16.10 1.15
CA ASN A 236 -4.05 -17.51 1.54
C ASN A 236 -3.31 -17.67 2.88
N GLY A 237 -2.23 -16.90 3.11
CA GLY A 237 -1.54 -16.87 4.40
C GLY A 237 -2.42 -16.34 5.54
N LEU A 238 -3.23 -15.32 5.27
CA LEU A 238 -4.22 -14.81 6.22
C LEU A 238 -5.31 -15.87 6.53
N ARG A 239 -5.72 -16.63 5.53
CA ARG A 239 -6.67 -17.72 5.71
C ARG A 239 -6.11 -18.85 6.58
N GLU A 240 -4.82 -19.15 6.46
CA GLU A 240 -4.14 -20.08 7.38
C GLU A 240 -4.07 -19.51 8.80
N LEU A 241 -3.71 -18.23 8.95
CA LEU A 241 -3.66 -17.56 10.24
C LEU A 241 -5.02 -17.51 10.94
N LEU A 242 -6.11 -17.33 10.18
CA LEU A 242 -7.48 -17.30 10.69
C LEU A 242 -7.89 -18.59 11.43
N LYS A 243 -7.24 -19.72 11.14
CA LYS A 243 -7.49 -20.99 11.86
C LYS A 243 -7.04 -20.97 13.32
N THR A 244 -6.14 -20.05 13.68
CA THR A 244 -5.49 -19.99 14.99
C THR A 244 -5.82 -18.74 15.80
N ARG A 245 -6.24 -17.65 15.12
CA ARG A 245 -6.62 -16.40 15.78
C ARG A 245 -7.61 -15.59 14.96
N PRO A 246 -8.43 -14.74 15.60
CA PRO A 246 -9.33 -13.85 14.89
C PRO A 246 -8.55 -12.79 14.09
N ILE A 247 -9.08 -12.48 12.91
CA ILE A 247 -8.66 -11.41 12.04
C ILE A 247 -9.84 -10.43 11.92
N PHE A 248 -9.52 -9.15 11.79
CA PHE A 248 -10.51 -8.10 11.70
C PHE A 248 -10.37 -7.32 10.40
N ALA A 249 -11.39 -6.57 10.02
CA ALA A 249 -11.36 -5.70 8.87
C ALA A 249 -11.90 -4.32 9.27
N CYS A 250 -11.34 -3.28 8.64
CA CYS A 250 -11.74 -1.89 8.81
C CYS A 250 -12.14 -1.33 7.43
N GLU A 251 -13.39 -0.89 7.29
CA GLU A 251 -13.85 -0.15 6.12
C GLU A 251 -13.26 1.26 6.16
N ILE A 252 -12.37 1.55 5.23
CA ILE A 252 -11.58 2.80 5.24
C ILE A 252 -12.44 3.98 4.80
N GLN A 253 -12.38 5.05 5.58
CA GLN A 253 -12.98 6.32 5.25
C GLN A 253 -11.96 7.18 4.47
N GLY A 254 -12.26 7.48 3.20
CA GLY A 254 -11.37 8.24 2.31
C GLY A 254 -11.66 7.99 0.84
N VAL A 255 -10.81 8.50 -0.02
CA VAL A 255 -10.88 8.29 -1.47
C VAL A 255 -9.68 7.44 -1.90
N ARG A 256 -9.95 6.23 -2.35
CA ARG A 256 -8.95 5.30 -2.83
C ARG A 256 -8.74 5.44 -4.34
N HIS A 257 -7.49 5.36 -4.76
CA HIS A 257 -7.05 5.35 -6.15
C HIS A 257 -6.19 4.11 -6.39
N ASP A 258 -6.75 3.09 -7.05
CA ASP A 258 -5.99 1.94 -7.55
C ASP A 258 -5.17 2.38 -8.77
N THR A 259 -3.92 2.74 -8.54
CA THR A 259 -2.97 3.15 -9.58
C THR A 259 -2.27 1.95 -10.24
N GLY A 260 -2.63 0.72 -9.87
CA GLY A 260 -2.07 -0.51 -10.43
C GLY A 260 -2.54 -0.82 -11.87
N HIS A 261 -3.45 -0.02 -12.44
CA HIS A 261 -3.91 -0.13 -13.82
C HIS A 261 -4.10 1.25 -14.47
N LYS A 262 -4.05 1.29 -15.82
CA LYS A 262 -3.99 2.53 -16.61
C LYS A 262 -5.12 3.51 -16.33
N LEU A 263 -6.37 3.04 -16.27
CA LEU A 263 -7.53 3.92 -16.02
C LEU A 263 -7.53 4.50 -14.61
N GLY A 264 -7.23 3.67 -13.59
CA GLY A 264 -7.11 4.13 -12.20
C GLY A 264 -5.99 5.16 -12.03
N TYR A 265 -4.84 4.93 -12.69
CA TYR A 265 -3.73 5.87 -12.74
C TYR A 265 -4.14 7.23 -13.34
N LEU A 266 -4.85 7.23 -14.48
CA LEU A 266 -5.33 8.46 -15.11
C LEU A 266 -6.35 9.19 -14.21
N LYS A 267 -7.26 8.47 -13.56
CA LYS A 267 -8.21 9.05 -12.61
C LYS A 267 -7.48 9.70 -11.41
N ALA A 268 -6.48 9.02 -10.86
CA ALA A 268 -5.64 9.56 -9.79
C ALA A 268 -4.89 10.82 -10.26
N MET A 269 -4.32 10.81 -11.47
CA MET A 269 -3.62 11.96 -12.04
C MET A 269 -4.53 13.20 -12.08
N VAL A 270 -5.76 13.06 -12.60
CA VAL A 270 -6.73 14.16 -12.65
C VAL A 270 -7.13 14.60 -11.24
N TYR A 271 -7.39 13.64 -10.35
CA TYR A 271 -7.79 13.94 -8.97
C TYR A 271 -6.74 14.77 -8.23
N PHE A 272 -5.48 14.37 -8.28
CA PHE A 272 -4.39 15.08 -7.60
C PHE A 272 -4.04 16.41 -8.28
N ALA A 273 -4.08 16.48 -9.62
CA ALA A 273 -3.86 17.73 -10.35
C ALA A 273 -4.90 18.79 -9.99
N LEU A 274 -6.17 18.43 -9.86
CA LEU A 274 -7.25 19.34 -9.47
C LEU A 274 -7.20 19.78 -7.99
N ARG A 275 -6.36 19.17 -7.17
CA ARG A 275 -6.14 19.54 -5.75
C ARG A 275 -4.86 20.33 -5.51
N ARG A 276 -4.05 20.50 -6.54
CA ARG A 276 -2.84 21.31 -6.48
C ARG A 276 -3.19 22.80 -6.63
N PRO A 277 -2.83 23.67 -5.67
CA PRO A 277 -3.15 25.11 -5.73
C PRO A 277 -2.61 25.80 -7.00
N ASP A 278 -1.44 25.38 -7.48
CA ASP A 278 -0.77 25.89 -8.68
C ASP A 278 -1.37 25.40 -10.00
N LEU A 279 -2.06 24.26 -10.00
CA LEU A 279 -2.57 23.59 -11.21
C LEU A 279 -4.10 23.58 -11.31
N ALA A 280 -4.83 23.58 -10.19
CA ALA A 280 -6.27 23.34 -10.16
C ALA A 280 -7.07 24.25 -11.10
N ALA A 281 -6.82 25.56 -11.08
CA ALA A 281 -7.58 26.50 -11.90
C ALA A 281 -7.27 26.38 -13.39
N PRO A 282 -5.98 26.44 -13.86
CA PRO A 282 -5.68 26.30 -15.28
C PRO A 282 -6.03 24.92 -15.84
N PHE A 283 -5.85 23.85 -15.05
CA PHE A 283 -6.17 22.49 -15.49
C PHE A 283 -7.69 22.28 -15.58
N SER A 284 -8.48 22.80 -14.64
CA SER A 284 -9.95 22.78 -14.72
C SER A 284 -10.47 23.53 -15.95
N ALA A 285 -9.88 24.70 -16.28
CA ALA A 285 -10.25 25.45 -17.47
C ALA A 285 -9.94 24.65 -18.75
N TYR A 286 -8.79 23.98 -18.80
CA TYR A 286 -8.43 23.10 -19.89
C TYR A 286 -9.41 21.93 -20.06
N LEU A 287 -9.76 21.21 -18.99
CA LEU A 287 -10.72 20.10 -19.04
C LEU A 287 -12.08 20.56 -19.58
N LYS A 288 -12.59 21.71 -19.12
CA LYS A 288 -13.83 22.30 -19.64
C LYS A 288 -13.75 22.63 -21.14
N SER A 289 -12.59 23.06 -21.63
CA SER A 289 -12.39 23.34 -23.06
C SER A 289 -12.46 22.09 -23.95
N LEU A 290 -12.28 20.90 -23.35
CA LEU A 290 -12.43 19.61 -24.03
C LEU A 290 -13.88 19.10 -24.02
N GLY A 291 -14.81 19.83 -23.39
CA GLY A 291 -16.21 19.42 -23.24
C GLY A 291 -16.43 18.35 -22.15
N LEU A 292 -15.53 18.28 -21.18
CA LEU A 292 -15.54 17.34 -20.06
C LEU A 292 -15.96 18.03 -18.75
#